data_876685fc40aefc9a9f5c80d814149d85
#
_entry.id   876685fc40aefc9a9f5c80d814149d85
#
_cell.length_a   1.000
_cell.length_b   1.000
_cell.length_c   1.000
_cell.angle_alpha   90.00
_cell.angle_beta   90.00
_cell.angle_gamma   90.00
#
_symmetry.space_group_name_H-M   'P 1'
#
loop_
_entity.id
_entity.type
_entity.pdbx_description
1 polymer ?
#
loop_
_entity_poly.entity_id
_entity_poly.type
_entity_poly.pdbx_seq_one_letter_code
_entity_poly.pdbx_strand_id
1 'polypeptide(L)'
;HVFGGLATANFGISQGLHAQGDVDITLCLPHPFGDEDRSACKIVAMNSVPIAWRDVNHDYVQQRVGNIMNPDDYFRYRDHIYADFNYMHVNDLGCMDFAGGYPSNLHDEINNYSIIAGVVARSEEFDIIHAHDWLTYPAGVHAKLVSGKPLCIHVHATDFDRSRGKVNPT
;
A
#
# COMPACT_ATOMS: atom_id res chain seq x y z
N HIS A 1 0.73 -7.97 19.00
CA HIS A 1 0.00 -6.91 19.73
C HIS A 1 -0.87 -6.11 18.76
N VAL A 2 -2.17 -6.06 19.02
CA VAL A 2 -3.12 -5.25 18.27
C VAL A 2 -3.21 -3.89 18.96
N PHE A 3 -2.55 -2.86 18.41
CA PHE A 3 -2.59 -1.51 18.94
C PHE A 3 -3.46 -0.61 18.07
N GLY A 4 -4.42 0.10 18.70
CA GLY A 4 -5.29 1.08 18.06
C GLY A 4 -6.54 0.48 17.41
N GLY A 5 -7.51 1.35 17.14
CA GLY A 5 -8.83 0.96 16.63
C GLY A 5 -8.79 0.27 15.26
N LEU A 6 -7.94 0.76 14.34
CA LEU A 6 -7.79 0.19 13.00
C LEU A 6 -7.26 -1.25 13.05
N ALA A 7 -6.22 -1.49 13.85
CA ALA A 7 -5.62 -2.82 13.97
C ALA A 7 -6.61 -3.82 14.61
N THR A 8 -7.34 -3.39 15.65
CA THR A 8 -8.40 -4.21 16.28
C THR A 8 -9.53 -4.53 15.30
N ALA A 9 -9.95 -3.56 14.50
CA ALA A 9 -10.99 -3.76 13.50
C ALA A 9 -10.52 -4.74 12.40
N ASN A 10 -9.32 -4.56 11.88
CA ASN A 10 -8.75 -5.47 10.87
C ASN A 10 -8.61 -6.91 11.40
N PHE A 11 -8.14 -7.06 12.62
CA PHE A 11 -8.05 -8.36 13.26
C PHE A 11 -9.43 -9.03 13.36
N GLY A 12 -10.44 -8.31 13.86
CA GLY A 12 -11.80 -8.84 13.97
C GLY A 12 -12.43 -9.19 12.61
N ILE A 13 -12.20 -8.38 11.57
CA ILE A 13 -12.66 -8.65 10.21
C ILE A 13 -11.98 -9.91 9.66
N SER A 14 -10.67 -10.03 9.81
CA SER A 14 -9.91 -11.20 9.33
C SER A 14 -10.37 -12.50 10.02
N GLN A 15 -10.56 -12.46 11.32
CA GLN A 15 -11.10 -13.62 12.07
C GLN A 15 -12.52 -13.98 11.62
N GLY A 16 -13.38 -12.97 11.42
CA GLY A 16 -14.76 -13.17 10.98
C GLY A 16 -14.85 -13.74 9.57
N LEU A 17 -14.05 -13.28 8.64
CA LEU A 17 -13.98 -13.80 7.28
C LEU A 17 -13.40 -15.23 7.25
N HIS A 18 -12.32 -15.46 7.96
CA HIS A 18 -11.72 -16.79 8.07
C HIS A 18 -12.69 -17.83 8.65
N ALA A 19 -13.50 -17.44 9.64
CA ALA A 19 -14.48 -18.32 10.27
C ALA A 19 -15.61 -18.73 9.31
N GLN A 20 -15.84 -18.03 8.22
CA GLN A 20 -16.80 -18.42 7.18
C GLN A 20 -16.30 -19.61 6.33
N GLY A 21 -14.97 -19.80 6.24
CA GLY A 21 -14.35 -20.98 5.65
C GLY A 21 -14.24 -20.96 4.11
N ASP A 22 -14.64 -19.86 3.45
CA ASP A 22 -14.63 -19.71 1.99
C ASP A 22 -13.74 -18.52 1.53
N VAL A 23 -12.99 -17.90 2.45
CA VAL A 23 -12.14 -16.74 2.17
C VAL A 23 -10.72 -16.99 2.65
N ASP A 24 -9.78 -16.96 1.74
CA ASP A 24 -8.35 -16.91 2.03
C ASP A 24 -7.87 -15.46 2.08
N ILE A 25 -7.17 -15.09 3.16
CA ILE A 25 -6.75 -13.73 3.40
C ILE A 25 -5.22 -13.60 3.30
N THR A 26 -4.76 -12.69 2.46
CA THR A 26 -3.37 -12.23 2.43
C THR A 26 -3.31 -10.80 2.98
N LEU A 27 -2.72 -10.65 4.17
CA LEU A 27 -2.55 -9.36 4.84
C LEU A 27 -1.16 -8.79 4.52
N CYS A 28 -1.13 -7.64 3.89
CA CYS A 28 0.10 -6.90 3.59
C CYS A 28 0.40 -5.92 4.73
N LEU A 29 1.53 -6.09 5.41
CA LEU A 29 1.96 -5.20 6.49
C LEU A 29 3.26 -4.49 6.10
N PRO A 30 3.37 -3.16 6.31
CA PRO A 30 4.60 -2.42 6.02
C PRO A 30 5.80 -3.01 6.74
N HIS A 31 5.68 -3.21 8.05
CA HIS A 31 6.72 -3.74 8.94
C HIS A 31 6.10 -4.65 10.01
N PRO A 32 6.10 -5.99 9.82
CA PRO A 32 5.71 -6.92 10.87
C PRO A 32 6.73 -6.92 12.03
N PHE A 33 6.23 -7.03 13.25
CA PHE A 33 7.06 -7.11 14.45
C PHE A 33 7.40 -8.55 14.86
N GLY A 34 6.75 -9.54 14.23
CA GLY A 34 7.00 -10.97 14.44
C GLY A 34 6.08 -11.63 15.47
N ASP A 35 5.20 -10.87 16.12
CA ASP A 35 4.20 -11.34 17.08
C ASP A 35 2.76 -11.32 16.55
N GLU A 36 2.59 -11.13 15.23
CA GLU A 36 1.29 -11.12 14.59
C GLU A 36 0.64 -12.50 14.61
N ASP A 37 -0.67 -12.51 14.90
CA ASP A 37 -1.48 -13.71 14.78
C ASP A 37 -1.66 -14.08 13.29
N ARG A 38 -1.20 -15.27 12.92
CA ARG A 38 -1.27 -15.80 11.55
C ARG A 38 -2.35 -16.88 11.38
N SER A 39 -3.19 -17.07 12.39
CA SER A 39 -4.19 -18.13 12.38
C SER A 39 -5.27 -17.94 11.31
N ALA A 40 -5.59 -16.68 10.98
CA ALA A 40 -6.65 -16.31 10.04
C ALA A 40 -6.16 -15.78 8.68
N CYS A 41 -4.86 -15.56 8.51
CA CYS A 41 -4.34 -14.93 7.29
C CYS A 41 -2.87 -15.26 7.02
N LYS A 42 -2.50 -15.29 5.74
CA LYS A 42 -1.12 -15.21 5.28
C LYS A 42 -0.64 -13.76 5.46
N ILE A 43 0.55 -13.57 6.01
CA ILE A 43 1.15 -12.24 6.15
C ILE A 43 2.28 -12.07 5.13
N VAL A 44 2.19 -10.99 4.35
CA VAL A 44 3.27 -10.49 3.49
C VAL A 44 3.93 -9.30 4.17
N ALA A 45 5.21 -9.45 4.50
CA ALA A 45 6.04 -8.38 5.04
C ALA A 45 6.53 -7.50 3.89
N MET A 46 5.97 -6.31 3.74
CA MET A 46 6.27 -5.43 2.61
C MET A 46 7.73 -4.95 2.63
N ASN A 47 8.31 -4.77 3.82
CA ASN A 47 9.73 -4.46 4.00
C ASN A 47 10.70 -5.60 3.62
N SER A 48 10.17 -6.77 3.24
CA SER A 48 10.97 -7.92 2.79
C SER A 48 10.73 -8.26 1.32
N VAL A 49 9.95 -7.45 0.60
CA VAL A 49 9.67 -7.63 -0.83
C VAL A 49 10.76 -6.95 -1.64
N PRO A 50 11.59 -7.68 -2.40
CA PRO A 50 12.62 -7.07 -3.24
C PRO A 50 11.98 -6.34 -4.43
N ILE A 51 12.52 -5.18 -4.76
CA ILE A 51 12.06 -4.30 -5.83
C ILE A 51 13.11 -4.28 -6.93
N ALA A 52 12.71 -4.62 -8.15
CA ALA A 52 13.54 -4.41 -9.31
C ALA A 52 13.26 -3.03 -9.94
N TRP A 53 14.29 -2.36 -10.42
CA TRP A 53 14.18 -1.04 -11.07
C TRP A 53 13.13 -1.00 -12.21
N ARG A 54 13.00 -2.09 -12.95
CA ARG A 54 11.99 -2.23 -14.01
C ARG A 54 10.55 -2.15 -13.46
N ASP A 55 10.34 -2.66 -12.25
CA ASP A 55 9.01 -2.72 -11.62
C ASP A 55 8.57 -1.32 -11.19
N VAL A 56 9.50 -0.56 -10.66
CA VAL A 56 9.30 0.82 -10.24
C VAL A 56 9.04 1.73 -11.45
N ASN A 57 9.90 1.65 -12.46
CA ASN A 57 9.79 2.50 -13.66
C ASN A 57 8.47 2.31 -14.41
N HIS A 58 8.08 1.06 -14.62
CA HIS A 58 6.87 0.78 -15.40
C HIS A 58 5.60 1.24 -14.66
N ASP A 59 5.49 0.93 -13.38
CA ASP A 59 4.25 1.13 -12.66
C ASP A 59 4.07 2.57 -12.17
N TYR A 60 5.14 3.19 -11.71
CA TYR A 60 5.10 4.59 -11.28
C TYR A 60 4.82 5.54 -12.45
N VAL A 61 5.44 5.28 -13.60
CA VAL A 61 5.20 6.05 -14.82
C VAL A 61 3.80 5.81 -15.35
N GLN A 62 3.34 4.55 -15.40
CA GLN A 62 1.96 4.22 -15.79
C GLN A 62 0.95 4.88 -14.87
N GLN A 63 1.18 4.88 -13.58
CA GLN A 63 0.27 5.44 -12.60
C GLN A 63 0.11 6.96 -12.73
N ARG A 64 1.19 7.68 -13.00
CA ARG A 64 1.18 9.14 -13.16
C ARG A 64 0.89 9.61 -14.59
N VAL A 65 1.22 8.82 -15.58
CA VAL A 65 1.19 9.21 -17.00
C VAL A 65 0.06 8.53 -17.78
N GLY A 66 -0.43 7.38 -17.30
CA GLY A 66 -1.29 6.48 -18.07
C GLY A 66 -2.65 7.02 -18.52
N ASN A 67 -3.12 8.15 -17.99
CA ASN A 67 -4.43 8.72 -18.33
C ASN A 67 -4.42 10.20 -18.70
N ILE A 68 -3.30 10.90 -18.71
CA ILE A 68 -3.31 12.37 -18.68
C ILE A 68 -2.44 12.99 -19.77
N MET A 69 -1.53 12.26 -20.43
CA MET A 69 -0.48 12.93 -21.17
C MET A 69 -0.33 12.48 -22.61
N ASN A 70 -0.18 13.48 -23.47
CA ASN A 70 0.41 13.26 -24.78
C ASN A 70 1.92 12.94 -24.62
N PRO A 71 2.56 12.35 -25.64
CA PRO A 71 3.97 11.96 -25.58
C PRO A 71 4.95 13.09 -25.20
N ASP A 72 4.63 14.34 -25.56
CA ASP A 72 5.50 15.49 -25.28
C ASP A 72 5.49 15.89 -23.80
N ASP A 73 4.34 15.75 -23.14
CA ASP A 73 4.24 15.96 -21.70
C ASP A 73 4.94 14.85 -20.92
N TYR A 74 4.91 13.61 -21.44
CA TYR A 74 5.68 12.50 -20.86
C TYR A 74 7.17 12.82 -20.76
N PHE A 75 7.78 13.35 -21.80
CA PHE A 75 9.20 13.69 -21.81
C PHE A 75 9.55 14.84 -20.85
N ARG A 76 8.64 15.81 -20.65
CA ARG A 76 8.83 16.89 -19.69
C ARG A 76 8.80 16.42 -18.24
N TYR A 77 7.93 15.48 -17.91
CA TYR A 77 7.77 14.97 -16.55
C TYR A 77 8.71 13.83 -16.22
N ARG A 78 9.27 13.17 -17.22
CA ARG A 78 10.20 12.04 -17.05
C ARG A 78 11.34 12.40 -16.09
N ASP A 79 11.96 13.56 -16.24
CA ASP A 79 13.11 13.96 -15.44
C ASP A 79 12.72 14.29 -13.98
N HIS A 80 11.51 14.78 -13.75
CA HIS A 80 10.96 14.93 -12.40
C HIS A 80 10.62 13.57 -11.77
N ILE A 81 10.07 12.66 -12.53
CA ILE A 81 9.81 11.28 -12.08
C ILE A 81 11.13 10.59 -11.68
N TYR A 82 12.17 10.70 -12.49
CA TYR A 82 13.48 10.13 -12.18
C TYR A 82 14.17 10.79 -10.97
N ALA A 83 13.93 12.08 -10.72
CA ALA A 83 14.44 12.74 -9.52
C ALA A 83 13.79 12.17 -8.25
N ASP A 84 12.47 11.90 -8.28
CA ASP A 84 11.77 11.27 -7.15
C ASP A 84 12.30 9.86 -6.84
N PHE A 85 12.77 9.12 -7.85
CA PHE A 85 13.38 7.79 -7.67
C PHE A 85 14.73 7.80 -6.96
N ASN A 86 15.51 8.85 -7.11
CA ASN A 86 16.80 8.98 -6.42
C ASN A 86 16.66 9.12 -4.89
N TYR A 87 15.46 9.37 -4.38
CA TYR A 87 15.16 9.43 -2.95
C TYR A 87 14.63 8.11 -2.37
N MET A 88 14.42 7.08 -3.20
CA MET A 88 14.00 5.79 -2.71
C MET A 88 15.18 5.05 -2.10
N HIS A 89 15.23 5.00 -0.79
CA HIS A 89 16.22 4.24 -0.06
C HIS A 89 15.84 2.75 -0.07
N VAL A 90 16.50 1.98 -0.91
CA VAL A 90 16.49 0.52 -0.84
C VAL A 90 17.73 0.07 -0.08
N ASN A 91 17.56 -0.92 0.79
CA ASN A 91 18.67 -1.55 1.50
C ASN A 91 19.47 -2.49 0.57
N ASP A 92 20.53 -3.10 1.09
CA ASP A 92 21.43 -4.00 0.33
C ASP A 92 20.70 -5.23 -0.25
N LEU A 93 19.51 -5.55 0.23
CA LEU A 93 18.67 -6.64 -0.27
C LEU A 93 17.68 -6.17 -1.36
N GLY A 94 17.70 -4.91 -1.73
CA GLY A 94 16.78 -4.31 -2.68
C GLY A 94 15.36 -4.10 -2.11
N CYS A 95 15.21 -4.09 -0.79
CA CYS A 95 13.94 -3.89 -0.10
C CYS A 95 13.84 -2.47 0.49
N MET A 96 12.63 -1.97 0.65
CA MET A 96 12.37 -0.70 1.32
C MET A 96 12.14 -0.90 2.82
N ASP A 97 12.71 -0.02 3.63
CA ASP A 97 12.48 -0.02 5.08
C ASP A 97 11.26 0.82 5.45
N PHE A 98 10.56 0.40 6.50
CA PHE A 98 9.40 1.11 7.06
C PHE A 98 9.58 1.26 8.57
N ALA A 99 9.22 2.41 9.11
CA ALA A 99 9.31 2.70 10.54
C ALA A 99 8.30 1.91 11.40
N GLY A 100 7.22 1.42 10.77
CA GLY A 100 6.17 0.67 11.46
C GLY A 100 5.26 1.52 12.36
N GLY A 101 5.20 2.83 12.14
CA GLY A 101 4.41 3.78 12.92
C GLY A 101 4.01 5.01 12.10
N TYR A 102 4.02 6.18 12.74
CA TYR A 102 3.72 7.48 12.11
C TYR A 102 5.00 8.36 12.10
N PRO A 103 5.95 8.10 11.20
CA PRO A 103 7.18 8.89 11.13
C PRO A 103 6.93 10.26 10.49
N SER A 104 7.93 11.14 10.59
CA SER A 104 7.87 12.48 9.96
C SER A 104 7.78 12.44 8.44
N ASN A 105 8.27 11.37 7.80
CA ASN A 105 8.21 11.10 6.36
C ASN A 105 7.06 10.16 5.96
N LEU A 106 5.95 10.20 6.68
CA LEU A 106 4.81 9.30 6.47
C LEU A 106 4.31 9.24 5.02
N HIS A 107 4.31 10.38 4.32
CA HIS A 107 3.87 10.43 2.92
C HIS A 107 4.81 9.64 1.99
N ASP A 108 6.10 9.66 2.26
CA ASP A 108 7.08 8.87 1.49
C ASP A 108 6.88 7.38 1.76
N GLU A 109 6.62 7.00 3.02
CA GLU A 109 6.31 5.61 3.36
C GLU A 109 5.01 5.11 2.71
N ILE A 110 3.97 5.95 2.62
CA ILE A 110 2.73 5.64 1.90
C ILE A 110 3.02 5.40 0.41
N ASN A 111 3.83 6.24 -0.22
CA ASN A 111 4.24 6.08 -1.62
C ASN A 111 5.04 4.79 -1.82
N ASN A 112 6.02 4.53 -0.96
CA ASN A 112 6.84 3.32 -0.99
C ASN A 112 5.97 2.06 -0.82
N TYR A 113 5.07 2.09 0.14
CA TYR A 113 4.10 1.01 0.36
C TYR A 113 3.22 0.76 -0.87
N SER A 114 2.79 1.83 -1.54
CA SER A 114 2.02 1.75 -2.77
C SER A 114 2.78 1.04 -3.90
N ILE A 115 4.07 1.35 -4.07
CA ILE A 115 4.92 0.72 -5.08
C ILE A 115 5.06 -0.79 -4.81
N ILE A 116 5.37 -1.15 -3.57
CA ILE A 116 5.51 -2.56 -3.19
C ILE A 116 4.18 -3.31 -3.35
N ALA A 117 3.06 -2.68 -3.07
CA ALA A 117 1.74 -3.27 -3.30
C ALA A 117 1.52 -3.65 -4.77
N GLY A 118 2.01 -2.84 -5.71
CA GLY A 118 2.02 -3.19 -7.14
C GLY A 118 2.89 -4.40 -7.44
N VAL A 119 4.06 -4.53 -6.80
CA VAL A 119 4.94 -5.71 -6.94
C VAL A 119 4.25 -6.97 -6.43
N VAL A 120 3.67 -6.90 -5.23
CA VAL A 120 2.93 -8.01 -4.62
C VAL A 120 1.73 -8.41 -5.46
N ALA A 121 0.98 -7.43 -5.99
CA ALA A 121 -0.19 -7.68 -6.82
C ALA A 121 0.12 -8.38 -8.16
N ARG A 122 1.38 -8.37 -8.62
CA ARG A 122 1.83 -9.15 -9.78
C ARG A 122 2.25 -10.57 -9.43
N SER A 123 2.66 -10.82 -8.20
CA SER A 123 3.22 -12.10 -7.76
C SER A 123 2.24 -12.98 -6.98
N GLU A 124 1.20 -12.40 -6.39
CA GLU A 124 0.19 -13.12 -5.62
C GLU A 124 -1.09 -13.33 -6.45
N GLU A 125 -1.74 -14.47 -6.24
CA GLU A 125 -3.07 -14.73 -6.78
C GLU A 125 -4.13 -14.30 -5.77
N PHE A 126 -5.11 -13.52 -6.22
CA PHE A 126 -6.23 -13.05 -5.40
C PHE A 126 -7.40 -12.61 -6.27
N ASP A 127 -8.59 -12.49 -5.68
CA ASP A 127 -9.82 -12.11 -6.38
C ASP A 127 -10.21 -10.66 -6.13
N ILE A 128 -9.92 -10.12 -4.95
CA ILE A 128 -10.31 -8.78 -4.53
C ILE A 128 -9.21 -8.11 -3.69
N ILE A 129 -9.12 -6.80 -3.82
CA ILE A 129 -8.25 -5.96 -3.00
C ILE A 129 -9.13 -5.26 -1.96
N HIS A 130 -8.71 -5.27 -0.69
CA HIS A 130 -9.38 -4.57 0.39
C HIS A 130 -8.42 -3.59 1.06
N ALA A 131 -8.59 -2.29 0.81
CA ALA A 131 -7.75 -1.23 1.36
C ALA A 131 -8.42 -0.58 2.57
N HIS A 132 -7.73 -0.58 3.71
CA HIS A 132 -8.23 -0.11 4.99
C HIS A 132 -7.65 1.24 5.35
N ASP A 133 -8.50 2.25 5.32
CA ASP A 133 -8.22 3.64 5.64
C ASP A 133 -7.24 4.34 4.68
N TRP A 134 -7.15 5.65 4.79
CA TRP A 134 -6.48 6.54 3.85
C TRP A 134 -5.01 6.20 3.58
N LEU A 135 -4.30 5.67 4.59
CA LEU A 135 -2.90 5.25 4.46
C LEU A 135 -2.68 4.16 3.40
N THR A 136 -3.69 3.31 3.16
CA THR A 136 -3.58 2.18 2.25
C THR A 136 -4.29 2.40 0.92
N TYR A 137 -5.02 3.51 0.74
CA TYR A 137 -5.73 3.77 -0.51
C TYR A 137 -4.81 3.86 -1.73
N PRO A 138 -3.65 4.56 -1.67
CA PRO A 138 -2.71 4.58 -2.80
C PRO A 138 -2.23 3.18 -3.17
N ALA A 139 -1.95 2.33 -2.18
CA ALA A 139 -1.54 0.94 -2.40
C ALA A 139 -2.65 0.12 -3.05
N GLY A 140 -3.90 0.26 -2.57
CA GLY A 140 -5.05 -0.40 -3.17
C GLY A 140 -5.29 0.02 -4.62
N VAL A 141 -5.17 1.32 -4.92
CA VAL A 141 -5.30 1.85 -6.29
C VAL A 141 -4.20 1.29 -7.19
N HIS A 142 -2.95 1.28 -6.73
CA HIS A 142 -1.83 0.75 -7.51
C HIS A 142 -1.98 -0.76 -7.77
N ALA A 143 -2.31 -1.54 -6.74
CA ALA A 143 -2.57 -2.96 -6.89
C ALA A 143 -3.70 -3.24 -7.89
N LYS A 144 -4.78 -2.45 -7.88
CA LYS A 144 -5.87 -2.52 -8.86
C LYS A 144 -5.39 -2.22 -10.28
N LEU A 145 -4.60 -1.17 -10.47
CA LEU A 145 -4.08 -0.78 -11.79
C LEU A 145 -3.21 -1.88 -12.41
N VAL A 146 -2.39 -2.53 -11.58
CA VAL A 146 -1.48 -3.59 -12.00
C VAL A 146 -2.19 -4.91 -12.27
N SER A 147 -3.13 -5.31 -11.41
CA SER A 147 -3.77 -6.62 -11.45
C SER A 147 -5.09 -6.65 -12.23
N GLY A 148 -5.74 -5.50 -12.40
CA GLY A 148 -7.11 -5.41 -12.92
C GLY A 148 -8.20 -5.91 -11.97
N LYS A 149 -7.85 -6.33 -10.75
CA LYS A 149 -8.80 -6.88 -9.78
C LYS A 149 -9.65 -5.79 -9.14
N PRO A 150 -10.88 -6.11 -8.68
CA PRO A 150 -11.73 -5.15 -7.99
C PRO A 150 -11.12 -4.67 -6.68
N LEU A 151 -11.36 -3.39 -6.36
CA LEU A 151 -10.89 -2.74 -5.14
C LEU A 151 -12.07 -2.34 -4.27
N CYS A 152 -12.05 -2.78 -3.02
CA CYS A 152 -12.90 -2.31 -1.94
C CYS A 152 -12.12 -1.31 -1.08
N ILE A 153 -12.68 -0.12 -0.87
CA ILE A 153 -12.16 0.89 0.05
C ILE A 153 -12.95 0.83 1.34
N HIS A 154 -12.27 0.60 2.45
CA HIS A 154 -12.87 0.57 3.78
C HIS A 154 -12.48 1.82 4.56
N VAL A 155 -13.45 2.70 4.80
CA VAL A 155 -13.25 3.93 5.58
C VAL A 155 -13.54 3.63 7.05
N HIS A 156 -12.52 3.70 7.90
CA HIS A 156 -12.68 3.52 9.35
C HIS A 156 -12.99 4.83 10.06
N ALA A 157 -12.41 5.93 9.60
CA ALA A 157 -12.71 7.27 10.10
C ALA A 157 -12.37 8.31 9.03
N THR A 158 -13.21 9.30 8.88
CA THR A 158 -12.93 10.47 8.05
C THR A 158 -12.08 11.49 8.81
N ASP A 159 -11.51 12.46 8.10
CA ASP A 159 -10.81 13.57 8.75
C ASP A 159 -11.76 14.38 9.65
N PHE A 160 -13.02 14.45 9.28
CA PHE A 160 -14.06 15.08 10.07
C PHE A 160 -14.24 14.43 11.45
N ASP A 161 -14.18 13.10 11.50
CA ASP A 161 -14.29 12.33 12.75
C ASP A 161 -13.03 12.52 13.60
N ARG A 162 -11.85 12.50 13.00
CA ARG A 162 -10.56 12.64 13.67
C ARG A 162 -10.33 14.04 14.23
N SER A 163 -10.76 15.07 13.52
CA SER A 163 -10.59 16.48 13.89
C SER A 163 -11.72 17.02 14.77
N ARG A 164 -12.71 16.18 15.14
CA ARG A 164 -13.93 16.60 15.85
C ARG A 164 -14.65 17.74 15.15
N GLY A 165 -14.76 17.67 13.85
CA GLY A 165 -15.44 18.66 13.00
C GLY A 165 -14.58 19.87 12.63
N LYS A 166 -13.31 19.93 13.02
CA LYS A 166 -12.37 21.00 12.67
C LYS A 166 -11.44 20.52 11.56
N VAL A 167 -12.00 20.28 10.38
CA VAL A 167 -11.23 19.85 9.22
C VAL A 167 -10.26 20.95 8.81
N ASN A 168 -8.99 20.60 8.58
CA ASN A 168 -8.01 21.52 8.08
C ASN A 168 -8.29 21.77 6.58
N PRO A 169 -8.62 23.00 6.15
CA PRO A 169 -8.83 23.31 4.74
C PRO A 169 -7.46 23.38 4.04
N THR A 170 -6.93 22.26 3.58
CA THR A 170 -5.76 22.21 2.67
C THR A 170 -6.19 21.93 1.25
#